data_1c082716057439ae033bdb0585088a16
#
_entry.id   1c082716057439ae033bdb0585088a16
#
_cell.length_a   1.000
_cell.length_b   1.000
_cell.length_c   1.000
_cell.angle_alpha   90.00
_cell.angle_beta   90.00
_cell.angle_gamma   90.00
#
_symmetry.space_group_name_H-M   'P 1'
#
loop_
_entity.id
_entity.type
_entity.pdbx_description
1 polymer ?
#
loop_
_entity_poly.entity_id
_entity_poly.type
_entity_poly.pdbx_seq_one_letter_code
_entity_poly.pdbx_strand_id
1 'polypeptide(L)'
;MTNQVTIKEVAARDGLQAQSVEISLDQRRELIVSLVAAGVPELEIGSFVSPKAVPQMAGTDALAQTLPAAKTQYSALVPNMKGYELARREGLNQLAIVVSATEQMNQNNIRKSLEDTFSMASDIMRRAREEQVDIHAYLAVAFECPYEGRVHSSVVMDQAEQLMRDAPARLVIADTIGAANPRAVKSMMTELVGQFGVEALGCHFHDTRAMGLANVFAALDAGVRQFDSSAGGLGGCPFAPGAKGNVATEDVVMLCESAGLSTGINIEALLESVAHLTQMIGSEQGGRAHYWLTHNWQKLTA
;
A
#
# COMPACT_ATOMS: atom_id res chain seq x y z
N MET A 1 -20.92 5.92 10.89
CA MET A 1 -19.59 5.66 10.33
C MET A 1 -18.79 4.87 11.35
N THR A 2 -18.09 3.84 10.97
CA THR A 2 -17.24 3.08 11.88
C THR A 2 -16.07 3.95 12.34
N ASN A 3 -15.74 3.92 13.64
CA ASN A 3 -14.56 4.63 14.16
C ASN A 3 -13.26 3.85 13.89
N GLN A 4 -13.33 2.77 13.12
CA GLN A 4 -12.18 1.92 12.83
C GLN A 4 -11.55 2.29 11.49
N VAL A 5 -10.23 2.39 11.48
CA VAL A 5 -9.39 2.56 10.28
C VAL A 5 -8.58 1.28 10.06
N THR A 6 -8.65 0.73 8.87
CA THR A 6 -7.84 -0.42 8.47
C THR A 6 -6.55 0.07 7.81
N ILE A 7 -5.42 -0.37 8.32
CA ILE A 7 -4.10 -0.08 7.76
C ILE A 7 -3.55 -1.35 7.14
N LYS A 8 -3.21 -1.28 5.85
CA LYS A 8 -2.44 -2.30 5.16
C LYS A 8 -0.97 -1.94 5.20
N GLU A 9 -0.20 -2.75 5.88
CA GLU A 9 1.24 -2.58 6.00
C GLU A 9 1.96 -3.09 4.74
N VAL A 10 2.74 -2.24 4.11
CA VAL A 10 3.41 -2.57 2.84
C VAL A 10 4.94 -2.55 2.92
N ALA A 11 5.54 -2.41 4.11
CA ALA A 11 7.00 -2.37 4.26
C ALA A 11 7.69 -3.61 3.68
N ALA A 12 7.14 -4.81 3.92
CA ALA A 12 7.71 -6.06 3.45
C ALA A 12 7.69 -6.25 1.92
N ARG A 13 6.84 -5.47 1.20
CA ARG A 13 6.80 -5.46 -0.27
C ARG A 13 7.30 -4.13 -0.82
N ASP A 14 6.49 -3.08 -0.75
CA ASP A 14 6.78 -1.78 -1.39
C ASP A 14 7.98 -1.09 -0.75
N GLY A 15 8.04 -1.15 0.57
CA GLY A 15 9.16 -0.64 1.33
C GLY A 15 10.49 -1.28 0.95
N LEU A 16 10.58 -2.60 1.05
CA LEU A 16 11.81 -3.36 0.76
C LEU A 16 12.16 -3.40 -0.72
N GLN A 17 11.18 -3.39 -1.62
CA GLN A 17 11.41 -3.41 -3.06
C GLN A 17 12.28 -2.25 -3.54
N ALA A 18 12.18 -1.10 -2.89
CA ALA A 18 12.90 0.12 -3.23
C ALA A 18 14.32 0.19 -2.63
N GLN A 19 14.72 -0.78 -1.79
CA GLN A 19 16.00 -0.75 -1.11
C GLN A 19 17.13 -1.30 -1.99
N SER A 20 18.32 -0.69 -1.84
CA SER A 20 19.54 -1.17 -2.48
C SER A 20 20.23 -2.31 -1.71
N VAL A 21 19.86 -2.49 -0.44
CA VAL A 21 20.40 -3.54 0.42
C VAL A 21 19.65 -4.84 0.14
N GLU A 22 20.38 -5.92 0.01
CA GLU A 22 19.81 -7.26 -0.13
C GLU A 22 19.32 -7.76 1.24
N ILE A 23 18.02 -7.99 1.36
CA ILE A 23 17.38 -8.49 2.57
C ILE A 23 17.06 -9.97 2.39
N SER A 24 17.60 -10.80 3.28
CA SER A 24 17.38 -12.24 3.24
C SER A 24 15.92 -12.63 3.51
N LEU A 25 15.52 -13.85 3.12
CA LEU A 25 14.17 -14.36 3.42
C LEU A 25 13.91 -14.44 4.93
N ASP A 26 14.92 -14.81 5.72
CA ASP A 26 14.79 -14.88 7.19
C ASP A 26 14.54 -13.48 7.77
N GLN A 27 15.28 -12.48 7.34
CA GLN A 27 15.06 -11.08 7.74
C GLN A 27 13.68 -10.56 7.34
N ARG A 28 13.22 -10.87 6.13
CA ARG A 28 11.84 -10.52 5.69
C ARG A 28 10.79 -11.20 6.55
N ARG A 29 11.01 -12.46 6.90
CA ARG A 29 10.13 -13.21 7.80
C ARG A 29 10.12 -12.61 9.21
N GLU A 30 11.26 -12.26 9.78
CA GLU A 30 11.36 -11.60 11.07
C GLU A 30 10.59 -10.28 11.10
N LEU A 31 10.72 -9.46 10.04
CA LEU A 31 9.94 -8.24 9.89
C LEU A 31 8.43 -8.54 9.87
N ILE A 32 7.98 -9.51 9.09
CA ILE A 32 6.56 -9.89 9.03
C ILE A 32 6.07 -10.33 10.41
N VAL A 33 6.83 -11.17 11.12
CA VAL A 33 6.47 -11.62 12.46
C VAL A 33 6.35 -10.46 13.44
N SER A 34 7.26 -9.48 13.40
CA SER A 34 7.20 -8.31 14.29
C SER A 34 5.99 -7.41 13.99
N LEU A 35 5.68 -7.18 12.71
CA LEU A 35 4.52 -6.40 12.29
C LEU A 35 3.19 -7.09 12.66
N VAL A 36 3.12 -8.41 12.53
CA VAL A 36 1.98 -9.20 12.99
C VAL A 36 1.82 -9.11 14.51
N ALA A 37 2.92 -9.16 15.27
CA ALA A 37 2.91 -8.98 16.72
C ALA A 37 2.43 -7.56 17.13
N ALA A 38 2.71 -6.55 16.30
CA ALA A 38 2.17 -5.20 16.48
C ALA A 38 0.65 -5.10 16.18
N GLY A 39 0.03 -6.16 15.66
CA GLY A 39 -1.41 -6.21 15.42
C GLY A 39 -1.86 -5.57 14.10
N VAL A 40 -0.99 -5.46 13.10
CA VAL A 40 -1.41 -4.94 11.79
C VAL A 40 -2.51 -5.83 11.19
N PRO A 41 -3.64 -5.25 10.74
CA PRO A 41 -4.78 -6.03 10.27
C PRO A 41 -4.56 -6.64 8.88
N GLU A 42 -3.85 -5.95 7.99
CA GLU A 42 -3.51 -6.40 6.65
C GLU A 42 -2.01 -6.20 6.37
N LEU A 43 -1.36 -7.15 5.69
CA LEU A 43 0.07 -7.08 5.40
C LEU A 43 0.38 -7.62 4.00
N GLU A 44 1.06 -6.82 3.18
CA GLU A 44 1.55 -7.22 1.87
C GLU A 44 2.96 -7.81 1.99
N ILE A 45 3.06 -9.14 1.86
CA ILE A 45 4.28 -9.91 2.17
C ILE A 45 5.35 -9.85 1.09
N GLY A 46 4.97 -9.52 -0.15
CA GLY A 46 5.87 -9.53 -1.29
C GLY A 46 5.13 -9.46 -2.63
N SER A 47 5.81 -9.86 -3.69
CA SER A 47 5.26 -9.82 -5.05
C SER A 47 5.65 -11.06 -5.84
N PHE A 48 4.72 -11.57 -6.65
CA PHE A 48 4.95 -12.66 -7.61
C PHE A 48 5.41 -12.14 -8.99
N VAL A 49 6.27 -11.12 -8.97
CA VAL A 49 6.97 -10.62 -10.16
C VAL A 49 8.14 -11.54 -10.51
N SER A 50 8.69 -11.39 -11.72
CA SER A 50 9.90 -12.12 -12.10
C SER A 50 11.08 -11.71 -11.19
N PRO A 51 11.77 -12.67 -10.52
CA PRO A 51 12.96 -12.38 -9.71
C PRO A 51 14.10 -11.73 -10.51
N LYS A 52 14.13 -11.93 -11.85
CA LYS A 52 15.08 -11.23 -12.72
C LYS A 52 14.77 -9.75 -12.87
N ALA A 53 13.50 -9.34 -12.77
CA ALA A 53 13.09 -7.94 -12.86
C ALA A 53 13.17 -7.24 -11.50
N VAL A 54 12.82 -7.94 -10.42
CA VAL A 54 12.82 -7.41 -9.06
C VAL A 54 13.45 -8.44 -8.11
N PRO A 55 14.79 -8.48 -8.00
CA PRO A 55 15.49 -9.45 -7.16
C PRO A 55 15.08 -9.40 -5.68
N GLN A 56 14.76 -8.21 -5.15
CA GLN A 56 14.34 -8.01 -3.76
C GLN A 56 13.06 -8.77 -3.40
N MET A 57 12.25 -9.14 -4.41
CA MET A 57 11.01 -9.89 -4.21
C MET A 57 11.17 -11.39 -4.46
N ALA A 58 12.40 -11.86 -4.72
CA ALA A 58 12.66 -13.30 -4.86
C ALA A 58 12.24 -14.07 -3.61
N GLY A 59 11.74 -15.31 -3.78
CA GLY A 59 11.36 -16.19 -2.69
C GLY A 59 10.05 -15.80 -1.97
N THR A 60 9.20 -14.93 -2.57
CA THR A 60 7.88 -14.62 -2.01
C THR A 60 7.01 -15.87 -1.82
N ASP A 61 7.14 -16.87 -2.65
CA ASP A 61 6.51 -18.19 -2.53
C ASP A 61 6.97 -18.92 -1.26
N ALA A 62 8.27 -19.05 -1.05
CA ALA A 62 8.82 -19.68 0.17
C ALA A 62 8.41 -18.89 1.43
N LEU A 63 8.37 -17.56 1.37
CA LEU A 63 7.93 -16.72 2.46
C LEU A 63 6.45 -16.96 2.80
N ALA A 64 5.59 -17.09 1.80
CA ALA A 64 4.16 -17.36 1.99
C ALA A 64 3.90 -18.67 2.76
N GLN A 65 4.74 -19.68 2.58
CA GLN A 65 4.63 -20.97 3.28
C GLN A 65 5.02 -20.91 4.76
N THR A 66 5.69 -19.84 5.19
CA THR A 66 6.24 -19.68 6.57
C THR A 66 5.56 -18.60 7.39
N LEU A 67 4.43 -18.08 6.89
CA LEU A 67 3.69 -17.01 7.56
C LEU A 67 3.13 -17.49 8.92
N PRO A 68 3.20 -16.66 9.97
CA PRO A 68 2.60 -17.00 11.25
C PRO A 68 1.08 -17.07 11.13
N ALA A 69 0.48 -18.03 11.82
CA ALA A 69 -0.97 -18.10 11.97
C ALA A 69 -1.43 -16.90 12.83
N ALA A 70 -2.19 -15.99 12.24
CA ALA A 70 -2.65 -14.77 12.89
C ALA A 70 -4.02 -14.31 12.34
N LYS A 71 -4.59 -13.27 12.95
CA LYS A 71 -5.77 -12.58 12.41
C LYS A 71 -5.42 -11.67 11.22
N THR A 72 -4.15 -11.32 11.05
CA THR A 72 -3.63 -10.52 9.96
C THR A 72 -3.96 -11.16 8.61
N GLN A 73 -4.55 -10.39 7.70
CA GLN A 73 -4.78 -10.83 6.32
C GLN A 73 -3.52 -10.61 5.49
N TYR A 74 -2.99 -11.70 4.94
CA TYR A 74 -1.79 -11.64 4.10
C TYR A 74 -2.16 -11.48 2.64
N SER A 75 -1.45 -10.58 1.97
CA SER A 75 -1.60 -10.33 0.55
C SER A 75 -0.26 -10.30 -0.17
N ALA A 76 -0.30 -10.41 -1.50
CA ALA A 76 0.85 -10.18 -2.35
C ALA A 76 0.45 -9.49 -3.65
N LEU A 77 1.37 -8.75 -4.24
CA LEU A 77 1.19 -8.15 -5.55
C LEU A 77 1.39 -9.20 -6.64
N VAL A 78 0.47 -9.23 -7.60
CA VAL A 78 0.53 -10.09 -8.79
C VAL A 78 0.52 -9.23 -10.07
N PRO A 79 1.55 -9.34 -10.92
CA PRO A 79 1.68 -8.50 -12.11
C PRO A 79 0.87 -9.01 -13.33
N ASN A 80 0.39 -10.24 -13.28
CA ASN A 80 -0.31 -10.91 -14.37
C ASN A 80 -0.95 -12.23 -13.89
N MET A 81 -1.68 -12.91 -14.79
CA MET A 81 -2.35 -14.18 -14.50
C MET A 81 -1.39 -15.28 -13.98
N LYS A 82 -0.17 -15.35 -14.51
CA LYS A 82 0.83 -16.31 -13.99
C LYS A 82 1.21 -16.00 -12.53
N GLY A 83 1.39 -14.75 -12.18
CA GLY A 83 1.62 -14.33 -10.79
C GLY A 83 0.43 -14.66 -9.89
N TYR A 84 -0.79 -14.44 -10.39
CA TYR A 84 -2.03 -14.85 -9.72
C TYR A 84 -2.03 -16.36 -9.40
N GLU A 85 -1.79 -17.21 -10.40
CA GLU A 85 -1.77 -18.68 -10.23
C GLU A 85 -0.70 -19.13 -9.22
N LEU A 86 0.49 -18.49 -9.24
CA LEU A 86 1.54 -18.78 -8.27
C LEU A 86 1.09 -18.40 -6.85
N ALA A 87 0.56 -17.21 -6.65
CA ALA A 87 0.07 -16.76 -5.35
C ALA A 87 -1.05 -17.67 -4.80
N ARG A 88 -1.95 -18.13 -5.67
CA ARG A 88 -3.03 -19.06 -5.30
C ARG A 88 -2.52 -20.43 -4.87
N ARG A 89 -1.45 -20.93 -5.49
CA ARG A 89 -0.81 -22.19 -5.07
C ARG A 89 -0.25 -22.14 -3.66
N GLU A 90 0.21 -20.93 -3.25
CA GLU A 90 0.71 -20.68 -1.90
C GLU A 90 -0.41 -20.34 -0.88
N GLY A 91 -1.68 -20.43 -1.29
CA GLY A 91 -2.83 -20.28 -0.39
C GLY A 91 -3.22 -18.83 -0.08
N LEU A 92 -2.67 -17.84 -0.77
CA LEU A 92 -3.04 -16.45 -0.56
C LEU A 92 -4.44 -16.16 -1.12
N ASN A 93 -5.31 -15.58 -0.29
CA ASN A 93 -6.70 -15.27 -0.64
C ASN A 93 -6.97 -13.77 -0.80
N GLN A 94 -5.95 -12.93 -0.62
CA GLN A 94 -6.01 -11.50 -0.91
C GLN A 94 -4.81 -11.14 -1.80
N LEU A 95 -5.07 -10.50 -2.95
CA LEU A 95 -4.05 -10.17 -3.93
C LEU A 95 -4.19 -8.73 -4.42
N ALA A 96 -3.07 -8.11 -4.79
CA ALA A 96 -3.02 -6.77 -5.32
C ALA A 96 -2.68 -6.78 -6.82
N ILE A 97 -3.38 -5.97 -7.60
CA ILE A 97 -3.05 -5.67 -9.00
C ILE A 97 -2.87 -4.16 -9.16
N VAL A 98 -2.01 -3.73 -10.09
CA VAL A 98 -1.75 -2.31 -10.33
C VAL A 98 -2.00 -1.98 -11.80
N VAL A 99 -2.79 -0.91 -12.01
CA VAL A 99 -2.99 -0.24 -13.29
C VAL A 99 -2.55 1.20 -13.11
N SER A 100 -1.90 1.79 -14.09
CA SER A 100 -1.53 3.22 -14.04
C SER A 100 -2.64 4.09 -14.65
N ALA A 101 -2.77 5.33 -14.16
CA ALA A 101 -3.75 6.27 -14.74
C ALA A 101 -3.28 6.84 -16.10
N THR A 102 -2.02 6.65 -16.48
CA THR A 102 -1.45 7.20 -17.72
C THR A 102 -0.73 6.15 -18.55
N GLU A 103 -0.78 6.31 -19.87
CA GLU A 103 -0.17 5.38 -20.83
C GLU A 103 1.34 5.28 -20.64
N GLN A 104 2.02 6.43 -20.51
CA GLN A 104 3.48 6.46 -20.43
C GLN A 104 3.99 5.80 -19.14
N MET A 105 3.29 6.00 -17.99
CA MET A 105 3.65 5.32 -16.76
C MET A 105 3.44 3.82 -16.89
N ASN A 106 2.36 3.38 -17.51
CA ASN A 106 2.06 1.99 -17.71
C ASN A 106 3.12 1.29 -18.60
N GLN A 107 3.49 1.93 -19.71
CA GLN A 107 4.54 1.44 -20.60
C GLN A 107 5.91 1.34 -19.90
N ASN A 108 6.29 2.34 -19.10
CA ASN A 108 7.57 2.33 -18.39
C ASN A 108 7.60 1.33 -17.24
N ASN A 109 6.47 1.11 -16.56
CA ASN A 109 6.39 0.23 -15.39
C ASN A 109 6.26 -1.25 -15.78
N ILE A 110 5.32 -1.57 -16.66
CA ILE A 110 4.99 -2.96 -17.00
C ILE A 110 5.12 -3.31 -18.48
N ARG A 111 5.54 -2.36 -19.33
CA ARG A 111 5.76 -2.54 -20.77
C ARG A 111 4.54 -3.02 -21.53
N LYS A 112 3.36 -2.52 -21.15
CA LYS A 112 2.07 -2.80 -21.78
C LYS A 112 1.30 -1.50 -22.02
N SER A 113 0.37 -1.53 -22.97
CA SER A 113 -0.62 -0.46 -23.13
C SER A 113 -1.58 -0.42 -21.94
N LEU A 114 -2.26 0.72 -21.74
CA LEU A 114 -3.35 0.80 -20.77
C LEU A 114 -4.45 -0.20 -21.10
N GLU A 115 -4.86 -0.30 -22.37
CA GLU A 115 -5.89 -1.23 -22.83
C GLU A 115 -5.56 -2.68 -22.46
N ASP A 116 -4.34 -3.15 -22.78
CA ASP A 116 -3.89 -4.50 -22.42
C ASP A 116 -3.85 -4.73 -20.91
N THR A 117 -3.50 -3.69 -20.14
CA THR A 117 -3.41 -3.80 -18.68
C THR A 117 -4.79 -3.84 -18.03
N PHE A 118 -5.73 -3.02 -18.49
CA PHE A 118 -7.12 -3.09 -18.05
C PHE A 118 -7.76 -4.43 -18.41
N SER A 119 -7.52 -4.94 -19.62
CA SER A 119 -7.99 -6.27 -20.03
C SER A 119 -7.42 -7.37 -19.13
N MET A 120 -6.13 -7.35 -18.87
CA MET A 120 -5.47 -8.29 -17.95
C MET A 120 -6.01 -8.17 -16.51
N ALA A 121 -6.24 -6.96 -16.01
CA ALA A 121 -6.81 -6.74 -14.69
C ALA A 121 -8.24 -7.30 -14.61
N SER A 122 -9.07 -7.07 -15.62
CA SER A 122 -10.41 -7.63 -15.74
C SER A 122 -10.40 -9.16 -15.72
N ASP A 123 -9.49 -9.78 -16.49
CA ASP A 123 -9.38 -11.26 -16.51
C ASP A 123 -8.99 -11.82 -15.14
N ILE A 124 -8.05 -11.17 -14.41
CA ILE A 124 -7.66 -11.56 -13.07
C ILE A 124 -8.84 -11.37 -12.09
N MET A 125 -9.52 -10.23 -12.10
CA MET A 125 -10.64 -9.96 -11.20
C MET A 125 -11.82 -10.91 -11.42
N ARG A 126 -12.11 -11.24 -12.66
CA ARG A 126 -13.14 -12.24 -13.01
C ARG A 126 -12.78 -13.61 -12.45
N ARG A 127 -11.53 -14.07 -12.67
CA ARG A 127 -11.04 -15.33 -12.13
C ARG A 127 -11.06 -15.36 -10.60
N ALA A 128 -10.63 -14.27 -9.97
CA ALA A 128 -10.61 -14.12 -8.52
C ALA A 128 -12.03 -14.22 -7.92
N ARG A 129 -13.01 -13.62 -8.56
CA ARG A 129 -14.42 -13.70 -8.14
C ARG A 129 -14.95 -15.15 -8.20
N GLU A 130 -14.61 -15.90 -9.25
CA GLU A 130 -14.98 -17.32 -9.36
C GLU A 130 -14.34 -18.17 -8.24
N GLU A 131 -13.12 -17.81 -7.82
CA GLU A 131 -12.34 -18.50 -6.79
C GLU A 131 -12.51 -17.91 -5.38
N GLN A 132 -13.35 -16.89 -5.21
CA GLN A 132 -13.57 -16.16 -3.93
C GLN A 132 -12.27 -15.60 -3.34
N VAL A 133 -11.48 -14.96 -4.19
CA VAL A 133 -10.23 -14.26 -3.84
C VAL A 133 -10.47 -12.76 -3.85
N ASP A 134 -10.05 -12.08 -2.79
CA ASP A 134 -10.14 -10.64 -2.68
C ASP A 134 -9.07 -9.96 -3.56
N ILE A 135 -9.49 -9.10 -4.47
CA ILE A 135 -8.58 -8.29 -5.27
C ILE A 135 -8.63 -6.84 -4.79
N HIS A 136 -7.47 -6.29 -4.43
CA HIS A 136 -7.26 -4.86 -4.30
C HIS A 136 -6.69 -4.34 -5.61
N ALA A 137 -7.48 -3.54 -6.31
CA ALA A 137 -7.09 -2.92 -7.57
C ALA A 137 -6.52 -1.52 -7.31
N TYR A 138 -5.25 -1.31 -7.64
CA TYR A 138 -4.57 -0.03 -7.47
C TYR A 138 -4.61 0.78 -8.76
N LEU A 139 -5.02 2.04 -8.66
CA LEU A 139 -4.89 3.01 -9.73
C LEU A 139 -3.73 3.95 -9.40
N ALA A 140 -2.56 3.64 -9.97
CA ALA A 140 -1.31 4.36 -9.73
C ALA A 140 -1.26 5.69 -10.48
N VAL A 141 -0.45 6.63 -9.99
CA VAL A 141 -0.26 8.00 -10.50
C VAL A 141 -1.57 8.77 -10.69
N ALA A 142 -2.54 8.58 -9.78
CA ALA A 142 -3.87 9.14 -9.90
C ALA A 142 -3.93 10.69 -9.81
N PHE A 143 -2.88 11.34 -9.32
CA PHE A 143 -2.82 12.80 -9.17
C PHE A 143 -1.84 13.46 -10.14
N GLU A 144 -0.67 12.88 -10.29
CA GLU A 144 0.40 13.37 -11.16
C GLU A 144 1.25 12.20 -11.65
N CYS A 145 1.54 12.20 -12.94
CA CYS A 145 2.44 11.26 -13.59
C CYS A 145 3.82 11.91 -13.80
N PRO A 146 4.92 11.22 -13.50
CA PRO A 146 6.27 11.79 -13.70
C PRO A 146 6.62 12.04 -15.18
N TYR A 147 5.86 11.45 -16.11
CA TYR A 147 6.09 11.56 -17.55
C TYR A 147 5.08 12.47 -18.26
N GLU A 148 3.81 12.45 -17.81
CA GLU A 148 2.71 13.17 -18.47
C GLU A 148 2.22 14.37 -17.65
N GLY A 149 2.75 14.56 -16.43
CA GLY A 149 2.37 15.64 -15.55
C GLY A 149 1.00 15.39 -14.85
N ARG A 150 0.25 16.45 -14.61
CA ARG A 150 -1.00 16.39 -13.84
C ARG A 150 -2.06 15.53 -14.51
N VAL A 151 -2.62 14.59 -13.77
CA VAL A 151 -3.75 13.76 -14.21
C VAL A 151 -5.07 14.47 -13.87
N HIS A 152 -5.96 14.56 -14.85
CA HIS A 152 -7.27 15.18 -14.63
C HIS A 152 -8.19 14.22 -13.86
N SER A 153 -8.98 14.75 -12.93
CA SER A 153 -9.85 13.92 -12.10
C SER A 153 -10.85 13.09 -12.91
N SER A 154 -11.35 13.61 -14.04
CA SER A 154 -12.25 12.86 -14.91
C SER A 154 -11.61 11.57 -15.46
N VAL A 155 -10.31 11.58 -15.78
CA VAL A 155 -9.60 10.38 -16.23
C VAL A 155 -9.59 9.33 -15.12
N VAL A 156 -9.33 9.76 -13.89
CA VAL A 156 -9.33 8.88 -12.71
C VAL A 156 -10.72 8.31 -12.46
N MET A 157 -11.77 9.14 -12.60
CA MET A 157 -13.16 8.70 -12.43
C MET A 157 -13.56 7.67 -13.48
N ASP A 158 -13.26 7.91 -14.76
CA ASP A 158 -13.57 6.98 -15.85
C ASP A 158 -12.87 5.62 -15.68
N GLN A 159 -11.59 5.64 -15.25
CA GLN A 159 -10.80 4.44 -15.01
C GLN A 159 -11.24 3.71 -13.73
N ALA A 160 -11.60 4.45 -12.69
CA ALA A 160 -12.19 3.89 -11.47
C ALA A 160 -13.50 3.16 -11.79
N GLU A 161 -14.37 3.78 -12.58
CA GLU A 161 -15.61 3.14 -13.04
C GLU A 161 -15.32 1.86 -13.84
N GLN A 162 -14.32 1.89 -14.72
CA GLN A 162 -13.92 0.71 -15.49
C GLN A 162 -13.46 -0.43 -14.58
N LEU A 163 -12.60 -0.18 -13.58
CA LEU A 163 -12.15 -1.19 -12.63
C LEU A 163 -13.28 -1.72 -11.75
N MET A 164 -14.17 -0.83 -11.30
CA MET A 164 -15.30 -1.19 -10.44
C MET A 164 -16.36 -2.05 -11.11
N ARG A 165 -16.43 -2.10 -12.46
CA ARG A 165 -17.31 -3.03 -13.20
C ARG A 165 -17.01 -4.51 -12.90
N ASP A 166 -15.74 -4.82 -12.61
CA ASP A 166 -15.30 -6.18 -12.26
C ASP A 166 -15.37 -6.46 -10.75
N ALA A 167 -15.90 -5.51 -9.98
CA ALA A 167 -16.16 -5.60 -8.53
C ALA A 167 -14.95 -6.10 -7.72
N PRO A 168 -13.81 -5.38 -7.74
CA PRO A 168 -12.71 -5.69 -6.82
C PRO A 168 -13.18 -5.53 -5.37
N ALA A 169 -12.56 -6.25 -4.45
CA ALA A 169 -12.83 -6.08 -3.03
C ALA A 169 -12.49 -4.66 -2.54
N ARG A 170 -11.50 -4.02 -3.18
CA ARG A 170 -11.09 -2.63 -2.91
C ARG A 170 -10.49 -1.98 -4.14
N LEU A 171 -10.89 -0.73 -4.43
CA LEU A 171 -10.18 0.16 -5.35
C LEU A 171 -9.29 1.11 -4.53
N VAL A 172 -7.98 1.08 -4.76
CA VAL A 172 -6.99 1.91 -4.05
C VAL A 172 -6.50 3.01 -4.97
N ILE A 173 -6.72 4.27 -4.56
CA ILE A 173 -6.24 5.46 -5.28
C ILE A 173 -4.84 5.79 -4.78
N ALA A 174 -3.84 5.77 -5.69
CA ALA A 174 -2.45 5.87 -5.31
C ALA A 174 -1.78 7.16 -5.81
N ASP A 175 -1.18 7.90 -4.87
CA ASP A 175 -0.27 9.02 -5.11
C ASP A 175 1.18 8.51 -5.19
N THR A 176 1.49 7.81 -6.26
CA THR A 176 2.73 7.04 -6.46
C THR A 176 4.01 7.85 -6.31
N ILE A 177 3.98 9.15 -6.61
CA ILE A 177 5.16 10.03 -6.55
C ILE A 177 5.07 11.09 -5.44
N GLY A 178 4.05 11.02 -4.58
CA GLY A 178 3.82 11.97 -3.49
C GLY A 178 3.59 13.40 -3.98
N ALA A 179 2.82 13.55 -5.06
CA ALA A 179 2.54 14.83 -5.71
C ALA A 179 1.16 15.41 -5.37
N ALA A 180 0.29 14.61 -4.77
CA ALA A 180 -1.03 15.05 -4.36
C ALA A 180 -0.97 16.12 -3.27
N ASN A 181 -2.01 16.94 -3.21
CA ASN A 181 -2.25 17.87 -2.11
C ASN A 181 -3.61 17.61 -1.46
N PRO A 182 -3.82 17.99 -0.18
CA PRO A 182 -5.03 17.65 0.58
C PRO A 182 -6.33 18.10 -0.08
N ARG A 183 -6.32 19.24 -0.78
CA ARG A 183 -7.52 19.74 -1.47
C ARG A 183 -7.92 18.83 -2.64
N ALA A 184 -6.94 18.41 -3.45
CA ALA A 184 -7.18 17.50 -4.57
C ALA A 184 -7.63 16.12 -4.08
N VAL A 185 -6.99 15.61 -3.01
CA VAL A 185 -7.38 14.34 -2.38
C VAL A 185 -8.81 14.40 -1.86
N LYS A 186 -9.16 15.41 -1.07
CA LYS A 186 -10.52 15.56 -0.53
C LYS A 186 -11.57 15.63 -1.63
N SER A 187 -11.32 16.43 -2.69
CA SER A 187 -12.26 16.55 -3.81
C SER A 187 -12.48 15.23 -4.52
N MET A 188 -11.39 14.55 -4.93
CA MET A 188 -11.45 13.27 -5.66
C MET A 188 -12.08 12.17 -4.81
N MET A 189 -11.66 12.03 -3.54
CA MET A 189 -12.18 10.97 -2.68
C MET A 189 -13.63 11.20 -2.30
N THR A 190 -14.10 12.46 -2.14
CA THR A 190 -15.52 12.75 -1.91
C THR A 190 -16.38 12.29 -3.10
N GLU A 191 -15.92 12.53 -4.31
CA GLU A 191 -16.62 12.11 -5.55
C GLU A 191 -16.66 10.58 -5.66
N LEU A 192 -15.52 9.91 -5.49
CA LEU A 192 -15.41 8.44 -5.54
C LEU A 192 -16.25 7.77 -4.44
N VAL A 193 -16.22 8.29 -3.21
CA VAL A 193 -17.04 7.78 -2.08
C VAL A 193 -18.54 7.94 -2.39
N GLY A 194 -18.92 9.06 -2.99
CA GLY A 194 -20.30 9.29 -3.42
C GLY A 194 -20.79 8.30 -4.48
N GLN A 195 -19.89 7.83 -5.35
CA GLN A 195 -20.23 6.91 -6.44
C GLN A 195 -20.17 5.44 -6.04
N PHE A 196 -19.15 5.03 -5.30
CA PHE A 196 -18.85 3.61 -5.04
C PHE A 196 -19.04 3.18 -3.57
N GLY A 197 -19.24 4.13 -2.67
CA GLY A 197 -19.31 3.86 -1.25
C GLY A 197 -17.91 3.76 -0.58
N VAL A 198 -17.87 4.02 0.71
CA VAL A 198 -16.61 4.12 1.47
C VAL A 198 -15.91 2.77 1.64
N GLU A 199 -16.66 1.68 1.73
CA GLU A 199 -16.11 0.35 1.99
C GLU A 199 -15.33 -0.21 0.79
N ALA A 200 -15.64 0.26 -0.42
CA ALA A 200 -14.99 -0.17 -1.64
C ALA A 200 -13.67 0.58 -1.95
N LEU A 201 -13.32 1.58 -1.13
CA LEU A 201 -12.24 2.51 -1.45
C LEU A 201 -11.12 2.49 -0.41
N GLY A 202 -9.88 2.59 -0.90
CA GLY A 202 -8.69 2.80 -0.10
C GLY A 202 -7.78 3.86 -0.72
N CYS A 203 -6.76 4.26 0.03
CA CYS A 203 -5.75 5.21 -0.44
C CYS A 203 -4.35 4.72 -0.12
N HIS A 204 -3.43 4.99 -1.04
CA HIS A 204 -1.99 4.78 -0.89
C HIS A 204 -1.27 6.10 -1.18
N PHE A 205 -0.60 6.65 -0.17
CA PHE A 205 0.06 7.94 -0.27
C PHE A 205 1.56 7.85 -0.02
N HIS A 206 2.32 8.58 -0.84
CA HIS A 206 3.73 8.84 -0.59
C HIS A 206 3.95 10.19 0.11
N ASP A 207 4.99 10.23 0.96
CA ASP A 207 5.38 11.44 1.72
C ASP A 207 6.57 12.19 1.07
N THR A 208 6.81 11.95 -0.21
CA THR A 208 7.93 12.52 -0.99
C THR A 208 8.03 14.04 -0.86
N ARG A 209 6.90 14.75 -0.88
CA ARG A 209 6.80 16.21 -0.73
C ARG A 209 6.29 16.64 0.66
N ALA A 210 6.38 15.77 1.66
CA ALA A 210 5.90 16.00 3.04
C ALA A 210 4.40 16.30 3.15
N MET A 211 3.59 15.76 2.21
CA MET A 211 2.14 15.92 2.19
C MET A 211 1.39 14.62 2.52
N GLY A 212 2.11 13.50 2.69
CA GLY A 212 1.48 12.19 2.85
C GLY A 212 0.47 12.14 3.99
N LEU A 213 0.86 12.58 5.18
CA LEU A 213 -0.03 12.56 6.36
C LEU A 213 -1.20 13.56 6.23
N ALA A 214 -0.98 14.72 5.61
CA ALA A 214 -2.05 15.67 5.32
C ALA A 214 -3.05 15.11 4.28
N ASN A 215 -2.57 14.33 3.32
CA ASN A 215 -3.41 13.63 2.34
C ASN A 215 -4.22 12.50 3.00
N VAL A 216 -3.64 11.76 3.95
CA VAL A 216 -4.37 10.78 4.78
C VAL A 216 -5.52 11.47 5.51
N PHE A 217 -5.25 12.59 6.19
CA PHE A 217 -6.29 13.35 6.89
C PHE A 217 -7.40 13.84 5.94
N ALA A 218 -7.04 14.33 4.76
CA ALA A 218 -8.01 14.78 3.75
C ALA A 218 -8.91 13.64 3.24
N ALA A 219 -8.35 12.44 3.09
CA ALA A 219 -9.11 11.26 2.70
C ALA A 219 -10.00 10.73 3.86
N LEU A 220 -9.53 10.78 5.11
CA LEU A 220 -10.34 10.50 6.31
C LEU A 220 -11.55 11.43 6.39
N ASP A 221 -11.35 12.73 6.13
CA ASP A 221 -12.41 13.75 6.12
C ASP A 221 -13.40 13.56 4.95
N ALA A 222 -12.98 12.93 3.85
CA ALA A 222 -13.86 12.47 2.78
C ALA A 222 -14.60 11.15 3.11
N GLY A 223 -14.31 10.51 4.24
CA GLY A 223 -14.96 9.28 4.71
C GLY A 223 -14.13 8.00 4.55
N VAL A 224 -13.00 8.02 3.86
CA VAL A 224 -12.15 6.83 3.65
C VAL A 224 -11.66 6.28 4.99
N ARG A 225 -11.61 4.95 5.12
CA ARG A 225 -11.17 4.23 6.33
C ARG A 225 -10.13 3.15 6.06
N GLN A 226 -9.58 3.09 4.84
CA GLN A 226 -8.64 2.06 4.42
C GLN A 226 -7.42 2.73 3.79
N PHE A 227 -6.23 2.47 4.37
CA PHE A 227 -4.98 3.11 3.96
C PHE A 227 -3.84 2.11 3.90
N ASP A 228 -2.98 2.27 2.89
CA ASP A 228 -1.68 1.64 2.90
C ASP A 228 -0.68 2.56 3.61
N SER A 229 0.24 1.98 4.34
CA SER A 229 1.39 2.66 4.92
C SER A 229 2.56 1.71 5.12
N SER A 230 3.73 2.23 5.37
CA SER A 230 4.95 1.45 5.55
C SER A 230 5.63 1.78 6.86
N ALA A 231 5.94 0.79 7.68
CA ALA A 231 6.66 0.96 8.92
C ALA A 231 7.96 1.75 8.69
N GLY A 232 8.19 2.78 9.51
CA GLY A 232 9.32 3.69 9.37
C GLY A 232 9.26 4.60 8.13
N GLY A 233 8.17 4.61 7.37
CA GLY A 233 8.09 5.28 6.07
C GLY A 233 9.01 4.62 5.04
N LEU A 234 9.32 3.32 5.23
CA LEU A 234 10.22 2.60 4.35
C LEU A 234 9.67 2.58 2.92
N GLY A 235 10.55 2.84 1.98
CA GLY A 235 10.24 2.91 0.56
C GLY A 235 11.15 3.91 -0.12
N GLY A 236 10.86 4.17 -1.36
CA GLY A 236 11.57 5.15 -2.16
C GLY A 236 10.68 5.63 -3.29
N CYS A 237 11.07 6.73 -3.88
CA CYS A 237 10.49 7.20 -5.11
C CYS A 237 11.58 7.23 -6.17
N PRO A 238 11.55 6.37 -7.19
CA PRO A 238 12.58 6.35 -8.24
C PRO A 238 12.66 7.69 -9.01
N PHE A 239 11.59 8.49 -8.93
CA PHE A 239 11.50 9.81 -9.56
C PHE A 239 11.98 10.95 -8.66
N ALA A 240 12.30 10.68 -7.39
CA ALA A 240 12.83 11.63 -6.42
C ALA A 240 13.85 10.93 -5.51
N PRO A 241 15.07 10.63 -6.01
CA PRO A 241 16.10 9.96 -5.23
C PRO A 241 16.39 10.68 -3.90
N GLY A 242 16.42 9.93 -2.79
CA GLY A 242 16.65 10.46 -1.45
C GLY A 242 15.41 11.06 -0.75
N ALA A 243 14.28 11.19 -1.44
CA ALA A 243 13.03 11.56 -0.80
C ALA A 243 12.41 10.35 -0.08
N LYS A 244 11.65 10.63 0.99
CA LYS A 244 10.82 9.60 1.65
C LYS A 244 9.78 9.06 0.65
N GLY A 245 9.55 7.75 0.70
CA GLY A 245 8.54 7.07 -0.11
C GLY A 245 7.17 7.05 0.57
N ASN A 246 6.78 5.90 1.06
CA ASN A 246 5.47 5.71 1.72
C ASN A 246 5.27 6.62 2.93
N VAL A 247 4.02 6.98 3.21
CA VAL A 247 3.64 7.52 4.51
C VAL A 247 3.94 6.46 5.60
N ALA A 248 4.48 6.90 6.73
CA ALA A 248 4.88 6.00 7.80
C ALA A 248 3.68 5.45 8.57
N THR A 249 3.68 4.17 8.88
CA THR A 249 2.58 3.50 9.61
C THR A 249 2.40 4.11 11.00
N GLU A 250 3.48 4.36 11.73
CA GLU A 250 3.42 4.98 13.05
C GLU A 250 2.85 6.40 13.03
N ASP A 251 3.09 7.16 11.95
CA ASP A 251 2.52 8.49 11.77
C ASP A 251 1.00 8.42 11.51
N VAL A 252 0.57 7.45 10.68
CA VAL A 252 -0.86 7.22 10.38
C VAL A 252 -1.59 6.74 11.63
N VAL A 253 -1.01 5.81 12.39
CA VAL A 253 -1.57 5.35 13.67
C VAL A 253 -1.73 6.53 14.63
N MET A 254 -0.68 7.34 14.84
CA MET A 254 -0.75 8.53 15.70
C MET A 254 -1.85 9.50 15.25
N LEU A 255 -1.95 9.77 13.95
CA LEU A 255 -2.99 10.65 13.41
C LEU A 255 -4.39 10.11 13.71
N CYS A 256 -4.62 8.83 13.46
CA CYS A 256 -5.93 8.21 13.67
C CYS A 256 -6.33 8.23 15.14
N GLU A 257 -5.47 7.73 16.03
CA GLU A 257 -5.74 7.69 17.48
C GLU A 257 -5.98 9.09 18.07
N SER A 258 -5.18 10.10 17.66
CA SER A 258 -5.38 11.49 18.10
C SER A 258 -6.67 12.11 17.56
N ALA A 259 -7.21 11.59 16.46
CA ALA A 259 -8.50 11.99 15.89
C ALA A 259 -9.70 11.18 16.46
N GLY A 260 -9.48 10.29 17.44
CA GLY A 260 -10.52 9.45 18.04
C GLY A 260 -10.94 8.27 17.14
N LEU A 261 -10.09 7.88 16.19
CA LEU A 261 -10.26 6.73 15.32
C LEU A 261 -9.33 5.60 15.79
N SER A 262 -9.82 4.36 15.84
CA SER A 262 -9.02 3.21 16.26
C SER A 262 -8.43 2.48 15.06
N THR A 263 -7.15 2.13 15.16
CA THR A 263 -6.46 1.29 14.18
C THR A 263 -6.31 -0.16 14.64
N GLY A 264 -6.37 -0.38 15.95
CA GLY A 264 -6.10 -1.68 16.58
C GLY A 264 -4.63 -2.08 16.59
N ILE A 265 -3.73 -1.20 16.14
CA ILE A 265 -2.28 -1.44 16.09
C ILE A 265 -1.64 -1.01 17.41
N ASN A 266 -0.81 -1.88 17.99
CA ASN A 266 -0.01 -1.54 19.16
C ASN A 266 1.19 -0.69 18.74
N ILE A 267 1.18 0.59 19.11
CA ILE A 267 2.20 1.55 18.70
C ILE A 267 3.59 1.22 19.26
N GLU A 268 3.69 0.67 20.48
CA GLU A 268 4.97 0.28 21.08
C GLU A 268 5.62 -0.84 20.28
N ALA A 269 4.89 -1.92 20.01
CA ALA A 269 5.38 -3.04 19.21
C ALA A 269 5.68 -2.63 17.76
N LEU A 270 4.94 -1.66 17.21
CA LEU A 270 5.24 -1.09 15.89
C LEU A 270 6.57 -0.32 15.90
N LEU A 271 6.85 0.48 16.93
CA LEU A 271 8.12 1.20 17.07
C LEU A 271 9.30 0.25 17.23
N GLU A 272 9.13 -0.90 17.91
CA GLU A 272 10.14 -1.97 17.97
C GLU A 272 10.38 -2.56 16.56
N SER A 273 9.33 -2.74 15.76
CA SER A 273 9.46 -3.19 14.37
C SER A 273 10.23 -2.18 13.51
N VAL A 274 10.02 -0.87 13.70
CA VAL A 274 10.79 0.19 13.03
C VAL A 274 12.26 0.19 13.46
N ALA A 275 12.54 -0.05 14.74
CA ALA A 275 13.91 -0.17 15.22
C ALA A 275 14.62 -1.39 14.60
N HIS A 276 13.91 -2.52 14.45
CA HIS A 276 14.41 -3.70 13.75
C HIS A 276 14.70 -3.40 12.27
N LEU A 277 13.79 -2.69 11.59
CA LEU A 277 14.01 -2.22 10.21
C LEU A 277 15.28 -1.36 10.08
N THR A 278 15.51 -0.43 11.02
CA THR A 278 16.72 0.40 11.06
C THR A 278 17.98 -0.45 11.08
N GLN A 279 18.00 -1.51 11.91
CA GLN A 279 19.14 -2.43 11.98
C GLN A 279 19.30 -3.24 10.67
N MET A 280 18.19 -3.71 10.11
CA MET A 280 18.18 -4.52 8.89
C MET A 280 18.66 -3.74 7.67
N ILE A 281 18.23 -2.50 7.52
CA ILE A 281 18.58 -1.61 6.39
C ILE A 281 19.98 -0.98 6.58
N GLY A 282 20.45 -0.83 7.84
CA GLY A 282 21.71 -0.18 8.18
C GLY A 282 21.66 1.35 8.08
N SER A 283 20.46 1.93 8.03
CA SER A 283 20.25 3.38 8.08
C SER A 283 18.98 3.71 8.87
N GLU A 284 18.94 4.88 9.48
CA GLU A 284 17.83 5.31 10.32
C GLU A 284 16.51 5.31 9.53
N GLN A 285 15.52 4.59 10.05
CA GLN A 285 14.15 4.55 9.56
C GLN A 285 13.23 5.24 10.59
N GLY A 286 12.14 5.83 10.11
CA GLY A 286 11.17 6.48 10.98
C GLY A 286 10.35 7.53 10.25
N GLY A 287 9.08 7.63 10.64
CA GLY A 287 8.14 8.67 10.20
C GLY A 287 8.48 10.04 10.77
N ARG A 288 7.62 11.02 10.50
CA ARG A 288 7.81 12.40 10.97
C ARG A 288 7.70 12.51 12.49
N ALA A 289 6.82 11.72 13.09
CA ALA A 289 6.59 11.70 14.53
C ALA A 289 7.46 10.67 15.27
N HIS A 290 8.26 9.85 14.57
CA HIS A 290 8.98 8.72 15.14
C HIS A 290 9.78 9.08 16.41
N TYR A 291 10.57 10.15 16.34
CA TYR A 291 11.36 10.61 17.49
C TYR A 291 10.49 10.95 18.70
N TRP A 292 9.38 11.67 18.48
CA TRP A 292 8.46 12.03 19.56
C TRP A 292 7.77 10.77 20.12
N LEU A 293 7.30 9.89 19.24
CA LEU A 293 6.61 8.65 19.61
C LEU A 293 7.50 7.74 20.46
N THR A 294 8.74 7.53 20.08
CA THR A 294 9.70 6.70 20.81
C THR A 294 9.86 7.12 22.28
N HIS A 295 9.67 8.43 22.58
CA HIS A 295 9.82 8.96 23.94
C HIS A 295 8.50 9.22 24.66
N ASN A 296 7.37 9.22 23.97
CA ASN A 296 6.11 9.71 24.52
C ASN A 296 4.87 8.88 24.11
N TRP A 297 5.03 7.72 23.47
CA TRP A 297 3.90 6.93 22.95
C TRP A 297 2.83 6.65 24.03
N GLN A 298 3.22 6.49 25.30
CA GLN A 298 2.31 6.28 26.42
C GLN A 298 1.27 7.40 26.58
N LYS A 299 1.56 8.61 26.09
CA LYS A 299 0.61 9.72 26.11
C LYS A 299 -0.50 9.64 25.06
N LEU A 300 -0.36 8.73 24.07
CA LEU A 300 -1.40 8.48 23.09
C LEU A 300 -2.46 7.51 23.60
N THR A 301 -2.11 6.68 24.57
CA THR A 301 -2.96 5.60 25.10
C THR A 301 -3.57 5.94 26.47
N ALA A 302 -3.21 7.08 27.04
CA ALA A 302 -3.75 7.61 28.30
C ALA A 302 -4.98 8.50 28.04
#